data_fa792af274eaa538676caa61ce4c8e01
#
_entry.id   fa792af274eaa538676caa61ce4c8e01
#
_cell.length_a   1.000
_cell.length_b   1.000
_cell.length_c   1.000
_cell.angle_alpha   90.00
_cell.angle_beta   90.00
_cell.angle_gamma   90.00
#
_symmetry.space_group_name_H-M   'P 1'
#
loop_
_entity.id
_entity.type
_entity.pdbx_description
1 polymer ?
#
loop_
_entity_poly.entity_id
_entity_poly.type
_entity_poly.pdbx_seq_one_letter_code
_entity_poly.pdbx_strand_id
1 'polypeptide(L)'
;MDTKVEELTIEESDTHSAASTWSGFDYQGQVSIYWVMKQLNQMDLSRVQLKDYELQIESIEDFSINYKGFPLTIHQVKAYQDKTSFGKYKRAIHDLLGKCAKYPAITQCFLHTCHQFKIPEIDKLKSELESIESEKNKQTLLEYSNLLFKEGKFDETIKKLVLNQEEDNEFRCVIARLEIEDEIKREIKRFLEKNKDLCKYEQVEWNENINFLYLNFINKINQAVAKGHANKEKDVRITF
;
A
#
# COMPACT_ATOMS: atom_id res chain seq x y z
N MET A 1 -12.10 55.37 -29.94
CA MET A 1 -11.35 54.13 -30.20
C MET A 1 -11.29 53.37 -28.87
N ASP A 2 -12.30 52.55 -28.62
CA ASP A 2 -12.38 51.75 -27.40
C ASP A 2 -11.72 50.41 -27.65
N THR A 3 -10.59 50.20 -27.03
CA THR A 3 -9.91 48.89 -27.01
C THR A 3 -10.58 48.01 -25.97
N LYS A 4 -11.41 47.07 -26.43
CA LYS A 4 -11.87 45.96 -25.62
C LYS A 4 -10.68 45.09 -25.22
N VAL A 5 -10.44 45.01 -23.92
CA VAL A 5 -9.58 43.99 -23.33
C VAL A 5 -10.41 42.71 -23.30
N GLU A 6 -10.06 41.70 -24.11
CA GLU A 6 -10.59 40.36 -24.00
C GLU A 6 -10.03 39.74 -22.72
N GLU A 7 -10.89 39.51 -21.74
CA GLU A 7 -10.60 38.63 -20.59
C GLU A 7 -10.38 37.21 -21.13
N LEU A 8 -9.15 36.75 -21.08
CA LEU A 8 -8.79 35.35 -21.23
C LEU A 8 -9.35 34.59 -20.01
N THR A 9 -10.51 33.98 -20.18
CA THR A 9 -10.96 32.93 -19.27
C THR A 9 -10.04 31.72 -19.44
N ILE A 10 -9.17 31.51 -18.46
CA ILE A 10 -8.43 30.26 -18.34
C ILE A 10 -9.48 29.19 -17.99
N GLU A 11 -9.83 28.37 -18.99
CA GLU A 11 -10.55 27.12 -18.69
C GLU A 11 -9.72 26.34 -17.66
N GLU A 12 -10.32 26.07 -16.51
CA GLU A 12 -9.77 25.11 -15.56
C GLU A 12 -9.71 23.76 -16.27
N SER A 13 -8.58 23.50 -16.94
CA SER A 13 -8.25 22.16 -17.40
C SER A 13 -8.21 21.26 -16.17
N ASP A 14 -8.74 20.05 -16.30
CA ASP A 14 -8.63 18.91 -15.35
C ASP A 14 -7.15 18.57 -15.07
N THR A 15 -6.42 19.51 -14.54
CA THR A 15 -5.09 19.29 -13.99
C THR A 15 -5.30 18.64 -12.63
N HIS A 16 -5.19 17.31 -12.60
CA HIS A 16 -4.91 16.62 -11.34
C HIS A 16 -3.76 17.37 -10.67
N SER A 17 -4.06 18.08 -9.59
CA SER A 17 -3.07 18.91 -8.92
C SER A 17 -1.90 17.99 -8.52
N ALA A 18 -0.68 18.34 -8.95
CA ALA A 18 0.53 17.60 -8.61
C ALA A 18 0.67 17.40 -7.09
N ALA A 19 0.14 18.33 -6.30
CA ALA A 19 0.10 18.24 -4.85
C ALA A 19 -0.76 17.06 -4.34
N SER A 20 -1.92 16.77 -4.95
CA SER A 20 -2.76 15.63 -4.53
C SER A 20 -2.11 14.30 -4.88
N THR A 21 -1.43 14.23 -6.01
CA THR A 21 -0.68 13.05 -6.44
C THR A 21 0.53 12.81 -5.53
N TRP A 22 1.32 13.87 -5.27
CA TRP A 22 2.49 13.78 -4.39
C TRP A 22 2.14 13.34 -2.97
N SER A 23 1.10 13.91 -2.38
CA SER A 23 0.64 13.52 -1.04
C SER A 23 0.11 12.08 -0.97
N GLY A 24 -0.40 11.54 -2.08
CA GLY A 24 -0.77 10.14 -2.21
C GLY A 24 0.46 9.23 -2.18
N PHE A 25 1.49 9.55 -2.94
CA PHE A 25 2.75 8.81 -2.96
C PHE A 25 3.48 8.85 -1.62
N ASP A 26 3.52 10.00 -0.95
CA ASP A 26 4.14 10.12 0.37
C ASP A 26 3.47 9.19 1.39
N TYR A 27 2.15 9.20 1.47
CA TYR A 27 1.42 8.30 2.35
C TYR A 27 1.59 6.82 1.99
N GLN A 28 1.60 6.47 0.70
CA GLN A 28 1.88 5.12 0.21
C GLN A 28 3.27 4.64 0.65
N GLY A 29 4.28 5.51 0.50
CA GLY A 29 5.65 5.24 0.96
C GLY A 29 5.71 5.02 2.48
N GLN A 30 5.05 5.86 3.26
CA GLN A 30 4.97 5.71 4.71
C GLN A 30 4.28 4.41 5.13
N VAL A 31 3.15 4.04 4.49
CA VAL A 31 2.47 2.77 4.75
C VAL A 31 3.38 1.58 4.43
N SER A 32 4.18 1.65 3.36
CA SER A 32 5.11 0.59 3.02
C SER A 32 6.21 0.41 4.08
N ILE A 33 6.76 1.51 4.62
CA ILE A 33 7.73 1.46 5.73
C ILE A 33 7.10 0.88 6.99
N TYR A 34 5.91 1.35 7.36
CA TYR A 34 5.16 0.83 8.51
C TYR A 34 5.02 -0.69 8.41
N TRP A 35 4.59 -1.17 7.24
CA TRP A 35 4.38 -2.59 7.01
C TRP A 35 5.68 -3.40 7.08
N VAL A 36 6.75 -2.91 6.47
CA VAL A 36 8.08 -3.54 6.55
C VAL A 36 8.54 -3.66 8.00
N MET A 37 8.44 -2.58 8.77
CA MET A 37 8.84 -2.59 10.18
C MET A 37 8.01 -3.57 11.02
N LYS A 38 6.70 -3.67 10.75
CA LYS A 38 5.83 -4.68 11.36
C LYS A 38 6.30 -6.10 11.05
N GLN A 39 6.60 -6.40 9.79
CA GLN A 39 7.10 -7.72 9.38
C GLN A 39 8.43 -8.04 10.07
N LEU A 40 9.38 -7.11 10.08
CA LEU A 40 10.68 -7.28 10.76
C LEU A 40 10.53 -7.54 12.26
N ASN A 41 9.58 -6.89 12.91
CA ASN A 41 9.28 -7.10 14.32
C ASN A 41 8.70 -8.49 14.63
N GLN A 42 8.03 -9.11 13.67
CA GLN A 42 7.48 -10.47 13.82
C GLN A 42 8.48 -11.56 13.46
N MET A 43 9.49 -11.25 12.62
CA MET A 43 10.49 -12.23 12.22
C MET A 43 11.46 -12.56 13.36
N ASP A 44 11.88 -13.82 13.40
CA ASP A 44 13.06 -14.25 14.16
C ASP A 44 14.29 -14.05 13.27
N LEU A 45 14.97 -12.90 13.42
CA LEU A 45 16.11 -12.52 12.59
C LEU A 45 17.29 -13.49 12.69
N SER A 46 17.36 -14.34 13.74
CA SER A 46 18.39 -15.38 13.86
C SER A 46 18.18 -16.51 12.86
N ARG A 47 16.96 -16.68 12.34
CA ARG A 47 16.57 -17.78 11.44
C ARG A 47 16.26 -17.33 10.01
N VAL A 48 16.08 -16.03 9.79
CA VAL A 48 15.63 -15.48 8.52
C VAL A 48 16.79 -14.81 7.80
N GLN A 49 16.95 -15.11 6.51
CA GLN A 49 17.89 -14.40 5.65
C GLN A 49 17.18 -13.18 5.03
N LEU A 50 17.35 -12.02 5.63
CA LEU A 50 16.70 -10.78 5.17
C LEU A 50 16.97 -10.47 3.70
N LYS A 51 18.13 -10.82 3.17
CA LYS A 51 18.49 -10.65 1.75
C LYS A 51 17.55 -11.36 0.77
N ASP A 52 16.76 -12.33 1.25
CA ASP A 52 15.77 -13.04 0.43
C ASP A 52 14.44 -12.25 0.31
N TYR A 53 14.29 -11.18 1.10
CA TYR A 53 13.09 -10.32 1.10
C TYR A 53 13.38 -8.99 0.42
N GLU A 54 12.41 -8.53 -0.35
CA GLU A 54 12.45 -7.26 -1.08
C GLU A 54 11.13 -6.52 -0.90
N LEU A 55 11.21 -5.21 -0.67
CA LEU A 55 10.10 -4.30 -0.85
C LEU A 55 10.12 -3.82 -2.31
N GLN A 56 9.04 -4.07 -3.03
CA GLN A 56 8.87 -3.60 -4.40
C GLN A 56 7.73 -2.58 -4.46
N ILE A 57 8.01 -1.39 -5.01
CA ILE A 57 7.05 -0.29 -5.11
C ILE A 57 6.58 -0.17 -6.55
N GLU A 58 5.27 0.09 -6.75
CA GLU A 58 4.64 0.34 -8.05
C GLU A 58 4.81 -0.78 -9.10
N SER A 59 4.77 -2.03 -8.68
CA SER A 59 4.86 -3.17 -9.60
C SER A 59 3.49 -3.83 -9.85
N ILE A 60 3.11 -4.77 -8.98
CA ILE A 60 1.85 -5.49 -9.10
C ILE A 60 0.71 -4.67 -8.50
N GLU A 61 0.98 -3.98 -7.40
CA GLU A 61 0.14 -3.02 -6.69
C GLU A 61 0.98 -1.83 -6.23
N ASP A 62 0.42 -0.98 -5.35
CA ASP A 62 1.14 0.18 -4.81
C ASP A 62 2.47 -0.26 -4.17
N PHE A 63 2.48 -1.39 -3.47
CA PHE A 63 3.71 -2.09 -3.10
C PHE A 63 3.47 -3.59 -2.86
N SER A 64 4.56 -4.35 -2.86
CA SER A 64 4.56 -5.77 -2.50
C SER A 64 5.78 -6.11 -1.64
N ILE A 65 5.63 -7.11 -0.78
CA ILE A 65 6.76 -7.78 -0.15
C ILE A 65 7.02 -9.06 -0.93
N ASN A 66 8.21 -9.17 -1.46
CA ASN A 66 8.62 -10.33 -2.24
C ASN A 66 9.54 -11.21 -1.40
N TYR A 67 9.47 -12.51 -1.62
CA TYR A 67 10.40 -13.49 -1.09
C TYR A 67 11.02 -14.25 -2.24
N LYS A 68 12.35 -14.20 -2.35
CA LYS A 68 13.11 -14.81 -3.45
C LYS A 68 12.60 -14.43 -4.85
N GLY A 69 12.23 -13.17 -5.00
CA GLY A 69 11.75 -12.60 -6.26
C GLY A 69 10.27 -12.84 -6.58
N PHE A 70 9.54 -13.58 -5.74
CA PHE A 70 8.10 -13.83 -5.93
C PHE A 70 7.28 -12.99 -4.93
N PRO A 71 6.15 -12.39 -5.34
CA PRO A 71 5.30 -11.61 -4.45
C PRO A 71 4.66 -12.53 -3.41
N LEU A 72 5.00 -12.29 -2.14
CA LEU A 72 4.43 -12.97 -0.98
C LEU A 72 3.15 -12.29 -0.52
N THR A 73 3.20 -10.94 -0.42
CA THR A 73 2.05 -10.11 -0.09
C THR A 73 1.96 -8.92 -1.05
N ILE A 74 0.73 -8.48 -1.34
CA ILE A 74 0.47 -7.29 -2.15
C ILE A 74 -0.39 -6.29 -1.37
N HIS A 75 -0.14 -5.01 -1.59
CA HIS A 75 -0.72 -3.94 -0.80
C HIS A 75 -1.22 -2.81 -1.70
N GLN A 76 -2.48 -2.45 -1.52
CA GLN A 76 -3.06 -1.27 -2.14
C GLN A 76 -3.40 -0.23 -1.07
N VAL A 77 -3.08 1.04 -1.34
CA VAL A 77 -3.27 2.16 -0.43
C VAL A 77 -4.29 3.12 -1.04
N LYS A 78 -5.34 3.44 -0.29
CA LYS A 78 -6.37 4.40 -0.68
C LYS A 78 -6.47 5.51 0.36
N ALA A 79 -5.81 6.63 0.07
CA ALA A 79 -5.68 7.77 0.96
C ALA A 79 -6.79 8.82 0.76
N TYR A 80 -8.06 8.39 0.74
CA TYR A 80 -9.17 9.35 0.66
C TYR A 80 -9.22 10.22 1.90
N GLN A 81 -9.38 11.55 1.72
CA GLN A 81 -9.42 12.51 2.81
C GLN A 81 -10.70 12.42 3.63
N ASP A 82 -11.83 12.15 2.97
CA ASP A 82 -13.14 12.05 3.60
C ASP A 82 -13.51 10.61 3.92
N LYS A 83 -14.36 10.43 4.94
CA LYS A 83 -15.00 9.14 5.21
C LYS A 83 -15.75 8.68 3.97
N THR A 84 -15.42 7.52 3.47
CA THR A 84 -15.97 6.99 2.24
C THR A 84 -16.77 5.73 2.50
N SER A 85 -17.72 5.46 1.60
CA SER A 85 -18.48 4.20 1.61
C SER A 85 -17.69 3.10 0.89
N PHE A 86 -18.06 1.85 1.15
CA PHE A 86 -17.53 0.67 0.46
C PHE A 86 -17.49 0.82 -1.07
N GLY A 87 -18.48 1.50 -1.66
CA GLY A 87 -18.58 1.69 -3.11
C GLY A 87 -17.31 2.27 -3.75
N LYS A 88 -16.58 3.16 -3.06
CA LYS A 88 -15.32 3.72 -3.57
C LYS A 88 -14.15 2.73 -3.56
N TYR A 89 -14.24 1.67 -2.76
CA TYR A 89 -13.19 0.66 -2.63
C TYR A 89 -13.43 -0.61 -3.45
N LYS A 90 -14.65 -0.80 -3.98
CA LYS A 90 -15.04 -2.00 -4.75
C LYS A 90 -14.02 -2.38 -5.80
N ARG A 91 -13.60 -1.44 -6.62
CA ARG A 91 -12.64 -1.68 -7.70
C ARG A 91 -11.28 -2.14 -7.17
N ALA A 92 -10.79 -1.50 -6.12
CA ALA A 92 -9.53 -1.87 -5.48
C ALA A 92 -9.58 -3.30 -4.92
N ILE A 93 -10.67 -3.65 -4.26
CA ILE A 93 -10.88 -5.01 -3.72
C ILE A 93 -10.96 -6.04 -4.85
N HIS A 94 -11.71 -5.76 -5.92
CA HIS A 94 -11.80 -6.64 -7.07
C HIS A 94 -10.44 -6.90 -7.70
N ASP A 95 -9.63 -5.85 -7.90
CA ASP A 95 -8.31 -5.95 -8.51
C ASP A 95 -7.34 -6.72 -7.61
N LEU A 96 -7.35 -6.49 -6.29
CA LEU A 96 -6.57 -7.27 -5.32
C LEU A 96 -6.90 -8.76 -5.38
N LEU A 97 -8.19 -9.10 -5.32
CA LEU A 97 -8.65 -10.49 -5.40
C LEU A 97 -8.30 -11.13 -6.74
N GLY A 98 -8.49 -10.41 -7.85
CA GLY A 98 -8.14 -10.87 -9.18
C GLY A 98 -6.65 -11.21 -9.31
N LYS A 99 -5.78 -10.38 -8.72
CA LYS A 99 -4.34 -10.65 -8.67
C LYS A 99 -4.01 -11.86 -7.80
N CYS A 100 -4.65 -12.03 -6.65
CA CYS A 100 -4.50 -13.23 -5.83
C CYS A 100 -4.95 -14.51 -6.56
N ALA A 101 -6.00 -14.42 -7.37
CA ALA A 101 -6.45 -15.54 -8.19
C ALA A 101 -5.48 -15.86 -9.33
N LYS A 102 -4.84 -14.84 -9.91
CA LYS A 102 -3.88 -14.95 -11.01
C LYS A 102 -2.51 -15.44 -10.56
N TYR A 103 -2.06 -15.00 -9.38
CA TYR A 103 -0.74 -15.29 -8.84
C TYR A 103 -0.85 -16.12 -7.54
N PRO A 104 -0.85 -17.46 -7.62
CA PRO A 104 -1.05 -18.33 -6.45
C PRO A 104 -0.02 -18.17 -5.33
N ALA A 105 1.19 -17.69 -5.65
CA ALA A 105 2.25 -17.40 -4.69
C ALA A 105 1.87 -16.31 -3.67
N ILE A 106 0.93 -15.44 -4.00
CA ILE A 106 0.43 -14.42 -3.10
C ILE A 106 -0.37 -15.09 -1.98
N THR A 107 0.12 -14.94 -0.75
CA THR A 107 -0.51 -15.52 0.44
C THR A 107 -1.57 -14.61 1.04
N GLN A 108 -1.35 -13.27 0.99
CA GLN A 108 -2.27 -12.27 1.50
C GLN A 108 -2.25 -11.01 0.64
N CYS A 109 -3.38 -10.31 0.58
CA CYS A 109 -3.51 -9.01 -0.04
C CYS A 109 -4.20 -8.03 0.92
N PHE A 110 -3.71 -6.80 0.94
CA PHE A 110 -4.08 -5.79 1.92
C PHE A 110 -4.62 -4.53 1.25
N LEU A 111 -5.75 -4.03 1.75
CA LEU A 111 -6.24 -2.71 1.41
C LEU A 111 -6.04 -1.77 2.59
N HIS A 112 -5.10 -0.84 2.47
CA HIS A 112 -4.83 0.20 3.46
C HIS A 112 -5.66 1.44 3.19
N THR A 113 -6.26 1.98 4.25
CA THR A 113 -7.15 3.15 4.16
C THR A 113 -6.89 4.13 5.31
N CYS A 114 -7.23 5.42 5.10
CA CYS A 114 -7.14 6.43 6.16
C CYS A 114 -8.33 6.38 7.12
N HIS A 115 -9.44 5.76 6.71
CA HIS A 115 -10.68 5.70 7.48
C HIS A 115 -11.29 4.31 7.39
N GLN A 116 -11.91 3.90 8.50
CA GLN A 116 -12.69 2.68 8.54
C GLN A 116 -13.97 2.83 7.70
N PHE A 117 -14.36 1.78 6.99
CA PHE A 117 -15.61 1.69 6.26
C PHE A 117 -16.32 0.36 6.54
N LYS A 118 -17.63 0.35 6.38
CA LYS A 118 -18.42 -0.87 6.60
C LYS A 118 -18.30 -1.79 5.39
N ILE A 119 -17.83 -3.01 5.64
CA ILE A 119 -17.73 -4.07 4.63
C ILE A 119 -19.09 -4.80 4.58
N PRO A 120 -19.65 -5.05 3.38
CA PRO A 120 -20.82 -5.90 3.23
C PRO A 120 -20.53 -7.34 3.66
N GLU A 121 -21.58 -8.08 4.00
CA GLU A 121 -21.49 -9.54 4.17
C GLU A 121 -21.01 -10.21 2.88
N ILE A 122 -20.38 -11.38 3.00
CA ILE A 122 -19.64 -12.03 1.90
C ILE A 122 -20.49 -12.23 0.65
N ASP A 123 -21.74 -12.68 0.79
CA ASP A 123 -22.60 -12.92 -0.37
C ASP A 123 -22.95 -11.60 -1.08
N LYS A 124 -23.20 -10.55 -0.32
CA LYS A 124 -23.45 -9.22 -0.87
C LYS A 124 -22.18 -8.64 -1.48
N LEU A 125 -21.02 -8.80 -0.82
CA LEU A 125 -19.73 -8.41 -1.35
C LEU A 125 -19.47 -9.06 -2.71
N LYS A 126 -19.69 -10.37 -2.80
CA LYS A 126 -19.53 -11.14 -4.04
C LYS A 126 -20.41 -10.57 -5.16
N SER A 127 -21.70 -10.39 -4.91
CA SER A 127 -22.62 -9.86 -5.92
C SER A 127 -22.28 -8.43 -6.36
N GLU A 128 -21.80 -7.60 -5.42
CA GLU A 128 -21.40 -6.24 -5.72
C GLU A 128 -20.09 -6.18 -6.52
N LEU A 129 -19.15 -7.09 -6.29
CA LEU A 129 -17.90 -7.18 -7.06
C LEU A 129 -18.14 -7.78 -8.45
N GLU A 130 -19.04 -8.74 -8.59
CA GLU A 130 -19.44 -9.34 -9.86
C GLU A 130 -20.14 -8.33 -10.79
N SER A 131 -20.85 -7.36 -10.20
CA SER A 131 -21.57 -6.31 -10.94
C SER A 131 -20.68 -5.15 -11.39
N ILE A 132 -19.37 -5.18 -11.16
CA ILE A 132 -18.48 -4.08 -11.56
C ILE A 132 -18.37 -3.98 -13.07
N GLU A 133 -18.91 -2.90 -13.61
CA GLU A 133 -18.70 -2.50 -15.01
C GLU A 133 -17.64 -1.40 -15.07
N SER A 134 -16.70 -1.52 -15.99
CA SER A 134 -15.68 -0.49 -16.22
C SER A 134 -15.41 -0.33 -17.71
N GLU A 135 -15.49 0.90 -18.17
CA GLU A 135 -15.09 1.27 -19.53
C GLU A 135 -13.57 1.32 -19.71
N LYS A 136 -12.84 1.63 -18.64
CA LYS A 136 -11.37 1.67 -18.63
C LYS A 136 -10.79 0.32 -18.16
N ASN A 137 -9.80 -0.20 -18.89
CA ASN A 137 -9.15 -1.49 -18.63
C ASN A 137 -10.09 -2.71 -18.66
N LYS A 138 -11.04 -2.71 -19.58
CA LYS A 138 -12.07 -3.75 -19.72
C LYS A 138 -11.49 -5.18 -19.78
N GLN A 139 -10.35 -5.34 -20.43
CA GLN A 139 -9.73 -6.68 -20.61
C GLN A 139 -9.21 -7.26 -19.29
N THR A 140 -8.47 -6.47 -18.49
CA THR A 140 -7.96 -6.91 -17.18
C THR A 140 -9.10 -7.18 -16.19
N LEU A 141 -10.12 -6.30 -16.20
CA LEU A 141 -11.32 -6.49 -15.38
C LEU A 141 -12.02 -7.81 -15.74
N LEU A 142 -12.19 -8.06 -17.05
CA LEU A 142 -12.81 -9.28 -17.54
C LEU A 142 -12.01 -10.53 -17.17
N GLU A 143 -10.69 -10.48 -17.26
CA GLU A 143 -9.80 -11.56 -16.83
C GLU A 143 -10.02 -11.88 -15.35
N TYR A 144 -9.96 -10.85 -14.47
CA TYR A 144 -10.14 -11.03 -13.02
C TYR A 144 -11.55 -11.52 -12.67
N SER A 145 -12.59 -10.98 -13.32
CA SER A 145 -13.97 -11.44 -13.13
C SER A 145 -14.15 -12.91 -13.57
N ASN A 146 -13.50 -13.33 -14.67
CA ASN A 146 -13.51 -14.71 -15.09
C ASN A 146 -12.85 -15.63 -14.07
N LEU A 147 -11.64 -15.27 -13.58
CA LEU A 147 -10.94 -16.04 -12.56
C LEU A 147 -11.75 -16.16 -11.27
N LEU A 148 -12.31 -15.06 -10.80
CA LEU A 148 -13.01 -15.01 -9.52
C LEU A 148 -14.36 -15.72 -9.60
N PHE A 149 -15.18 -15.41 -10.59
CA PHE A 149 -16.59 -15.79 -10.59
C PHE A 149 -16.90 -16.96 -11.52
N LYS A 150 -16.31 -17.05 -12.72
CA LYS A 150 -16.54 -18.17 -13.64
C LYS A 150 -15.69 -19.40 -13.31
N GLU A 151 -14.42 -19.20 -12.92
CA GLU A 151 -13.56 -20.30 -12.48
C GLU A 151 -13.75 -20.63 -10.99
N GLY A 152 -14.55 -19.84 -10.26
CA GLY A 152 -14.93 -20.12 -8.88
C GLY A 152 -13.84 -19.88 -7.83
N LYS A 153 -12.82 -19.05 -8.13
CA LYS A 153 -11.71 -18.78 -7.21
C LYS A 153 -12.03 -17.75 -6.13
N PHE A 154 -13.23 -17.14 -6.13
CA PHE A 154 -13.62 -16.09 -5.19
C PHE A 154 -13.49 -16.54 -3.73
N ASP A 155 -14.07 -17.70 -3.38
CA ASP A 155 -14.14 -18.19 -2.00
C ASP A 155 -12.77 -18.55 -1.40
N GLU A 156 -11.80 -18.86 -2.24
CA GLU A 156 -10.41 -19.07 -1.83
C GLU A 156 -9.67 -17.73 -1.67
N THR A 157 -9.83 -16.82 -2.64
CA THR A 157 -9.09 -15.57 -2.67
C THR A 157 -9.57 -14.57 -1.63
N ILE A 158 -10.88 -14.56 -1.30
CA ILE A 158 -11.43 -13.67 -0.28
C ILE A 158 -10.81 -13.93 1.11
N LYS A 159 -10.39 -15.16 1.39
CA LYS A 159 -9.71 -15.52 2.64
C LYS A 159 -8.30 -14.93 2.75
N LYS A 160 -7.71 -14.53 1.63
CA LYS A 160 -6.40 -13.86 1.57
C LYS A 160 -6.51 -12.35 1.74
N LEU A 161 -7.71 -11.80 1.65
CA LEU A 161 -7.94 -10.35 1.73
C LEU A 161 -7.99 -9.89 3.18
N VAL A 162 -7.17 -8.89 3.48
CA VAL A 162 -7.11 -8.24 4.79
C VAL A 162 -7.61 -6.80 4.67
N LEU A 163 -8.67 -6.49 5.40
CA LEU A 163 -9.34 -5.20 5.43
C LEU A 163 -9.61 -4.81 6.88
N ASN A 164 -9.71 -3.50 7.16
CA ASN A 164 -10.28 -2.95 8.40
C ASN A 164 -10.02 -3.81 9.65
N GLN A 165 -8.79 -4.19 9.89
CA GLN A 165 -8.47 -4.99 11.07
C GLN A 165 -8.72 -4.17 12.33
N GLU A 166 -9.44 -4.76 13.29
CA GLU A 166 -9.71 -4.19 14.59
C GLU A 166 -8.42 -4.07 15.43
N GLU A 167 -8.45 -3.25 16.46
CA GLU A 167 -7.27 -2.83 17.25
C GLU A 167 -6.47 -3.97 17.88
N ASP A 168 -7.10 -5.11 18.12
CA ASP A 168 -6.46 -6.28 18.74
C ASP A 168 -5.62 -7.14 17.78
N ASN A 169 -5.68 -6.85 16.49
CA ASN A 169 -4.88 -7.56 15.50
C ASN A 169 -3.51 -6.88 15.29
N GLU A 170 -2.48 -7.69 15.19
CA GLU A 170 -1.08 -7.26 15.04
C GLU A 170 -0.86 -6.34 13.82
N PHE A 171 -1.79 -6.30 12.86
CA PHE A 171 -1.73 -5.51 11.64
C PHE A 171 -2.91 -4.58 11.49
N ARG A 172 -2.66 -3.28 11.51
CA ARG A 172 -3.69 -2.27 11.26
C ARG A 172 -3.67 -1.88 9.78
N CYS A 173 -4.79 -2.09 9.08
CA CYS A 173 -4.97 -1.59 7.72
C CYS A 173 -5.56 -0.18 7.66
N VAL A 174 -6.15 0.29 8.77
CA VAL A 174 -6.69 1.64 8.89
C VAL A 174 -5.76 2.47 9.73
N ILE A 175 -5.07 3.42 9.12
CA ILE A 175 -4.14 4.34 9.79
C ILE A 175 -4.42 5.75 9.28
N ALA A 176 -4.73 6.67 10.18
CA ALA A 176 -4.91 8.06 9.81
C ALA A 176 -3.58 8.68 9.33
N ARG A 177 -3.65 9.57 8.32
CA ARG A 177 -2.43 10.20 7.76
C ARG A 177 -1.58 10.92 8.80
N LEU A 178 -2.23 11.54 9.78
CA LEU A 178 -1.53 12.27 10.84
C LEU A 178 -0.87 11.35 11.87
N GLU A 179 -1.22 10.08 11.90
CA GLU A 179 -0.72 9.10 12.87
C GLU A 179 0.39 8.20 12.30
N ILE A 180 0.52 8.12 10.96
CA ILE A 180 1.40 7.15 10.31
C ILE A 180 2.88 7.32 10.69
N GLU A 181 3.36 8.56 10.84
CA GLU A 181 4.73 8.84 11.25
C GLU A 181 5.00 8.31 12.67
N ASP A 182 4.10 8.58 13.60
CA ASP A 182 4.23 8.11 14.99
C ASP A 182 4.15 6.58 15.06
N GLU A 183 3.29 5.96 14.25
CA GLU A 183 3.22 4.50 14.16
C GLU A 183 4.52 3.90 13.63
N ILE A 184 5.12 4.46 12.58
CA ILE A 184 6.42 4.01 12.06
C ILE A 184 7.50 4.15 13.14
N LYS A 185 7.59 5.29 13.81
CA LYS A 185 8.58 5.52 14.87
C LYS A 185 8.40 4.54 16.03
N ARG A 186 7.16 4.20 16.36
CA ARG A 186 6.83 3.18 17.38
C ARG A 186 7.34 1.79 16.97
N GLU A 187 7.15 1.40 15.72
CA GLU A 187 7.65 0.13 15.22
C GLU A 187 9.18 0.09 15.12
N ILE A 188 9.84 1.19 14.73
CA ILE A 188 11.31 1.32 14.78
C ILE A 188 11.82 1.12 16.22
N LYS A 189 11.16 1.77 17.19
CA LYS A 189 11.51 1.62 18.61
C LYS A 189 11.41 0.16 19.06
N ARG A 190 10.30 -0.52 18.74
CA ARG A 190 10.12 -1.95 19.05
C ARG A 190 11.21 -2.82 18.45
N PHE A 191 11.57 -2.54 17.19
CA PHE A 191 12.63 -3.26 16.51
C PHE A 191 13.97 -3.13 17.22
N LEU A 192 14.35 -1.90 17.58
CA LEU A 192 15.60 -1.63 18.31
C LEU A 192 15.58 -2.27 19.70
N GLU A 193 14.45 -2.23 20.42
CA GLU A 193 14.30 -2.85 21.73
C GLU A 193 14.42 -4.38 21.67
N LYS A 194 13.80 -5.00 20.66
CA LYS A 194 13.84 -6.45 20.46
C LYS A 194 15.24 -6.94 20.07
N ASN A 195 16.00 -6.12 19.34
CA ASN A 195 17.29 -6.49 18.76
C ASN A 195 18.47 -5.72 19.37
N LYS A 196 18.41 -5.42 20.66
CA LYS A 196 19.44 -4.65 21.41
C LYS A 196 20.84 -5.20 21.21
N ASP A 197 20.97 -6.52 21.20
CA ASP A 197 22.27 -7.19 21.07
C ASP A 197 22.88 -7.06 19.66
N LEU A 198 22.02 -6.81 18.66
CA LEU A 198 22.44 -6.57 17.27
C LEU A 198 22.69 -5.07 16.98
N CYS A 199 22.04 -4.20 17.73
CA CYS A 199 22.14 -2.76 17.58
C CYS A 199 23.10 -2.21 18.64
N LYS A 200 24.33 -1.89 18.26
CA LYS A 200 25.38 -1.34 19.16
C LYS A 200 25.13 0.13 19.56
N TYR A 201 23.88 0.53 19.79
CA TYR A 201 23.51 1.89 20.18
C TYR A 201 23.30 2.01 21.69
N GLU A 202 23.86 3.06 22.30
CA GLU A 202 23.63 3.38 23.70
C GLU A 202 22.23 3.97 23.92
N GLN A 203 21.57 3.66 25.04
CA GLN A 203 20.17 4.02 25.31
C GLN A 203 19.88 5.53 25.33
N VAL A 204 20.87 6.36 25.54
CA VAL A 204 20.71 7.83 25.71
C VAL A 204 20.32 8.53 24.40
N GLU A 205 20.62 7.94 23.22
CA GLU A 205 20.39 8.54 21.90
C GLU A 205 19.20 7.99 21.13
N TRP A 206 18.33 7.20 21.78
CA TRP A 206 17.31 6.44 21.07
C TRP A 206 16.30 7.31 20.31
N ASN A 207 15.87 8.43 20.87
CA ASN A 207 14.90 9.29 20.17
C ASN A 207 15.50 9.96 18.94
N GLU A 208 16.76 10.38 19.00
CA GLU A 208 17.48 10.93 17.84
C GLU A 208 17.71 9.85 16.78
N ASN A 209 18.10 8.65 17.20
CA ASN A 209 18.27 7.50 16.32
C ASN A 209 16.98 7.05 15.65
N ILE A 210 15.84 7.06 16.34
CA ILE A 210 14.53 6.73 15.76
C ILE A 210 14.16 7.74 14.66
N ASN A 211 14.32 9.04 14.92
CA ASN A 211 14.06 10.06 13.92
C ASN A 211 15.02 9.95 12.72
N PHE A 212 16.29 9.70 12.97
CA PHE A 212 17.30 9.50 11.93
C PHE A 212 16.97 8.29 11.05
N LEU A 213 16.59 7.15 11.64
CA LEU A 213 16.19 5.95 10.91
C LEU A 213 14.92 6.19 10.11
N TYR A 214 13.91 6.84 10.69
CA TYR A 214 12.70 7.22 9.99
C TYR A 214 12.99 8.05 8.74
N LEU A 215 13.77 9.14 8.90
CA LEU A 215 14.15 10.00 7.78
C LEU A 215 14.96 9.27 6.71
N ASN A 216 15.85 8.34 7.11
CA ASN A 216 16.60 7.53 6.16
C ASN A 216 15.70 6.58 5.36
N PHE A 217 14.70 5.97 5.99
CA PHE A 217 13.74 5.11 5.28
C PHE A 217 12.91 5.92 4.28
N ILE A 218 12.36 7.07 4.70
CA ILE A 218 11.63 7.98 3.80
C ILE A 218 12.52 8.40 2.62
N ASN A 219 13.74 8.82 2.87
CA ASN A 219 14.67 9.22 1.81
C ASN A 219 14.99 8.09 0.84
N LYS A 220 15.21 6.87 1.33
CA LYS A 220 15.43 5.70 0.45
C LYS A 220 14.24 5.43 -0.45
N ILE A 221 13.02 5.47 0.09
CA ILE A 221 11.79 5.28 -0.70
C ILE A 221 11.66 6.38 -1.76
N ASN A 222 11.80 7.65 -1.37
CA ASN A 222 11.69 8.77 -2.29
C ASN A 222 12.74 8.71 -3.41
N GLN A 223 13.98 8.35 -3.09
CA GLN A 223 15.03 8.17 -4.09
C GLN A 223 14.74 7.00 -5.03
N ALA A 224 14.21 5.91 -4.51
CA ALA A 224 13.85 4.73 -5.27
C ALA A 224 12.72 5.06 -6.25
N VAL A 225 11.64 5.69 -5.79
CA VAL A 225 10.52 6.15 -6.62
C VAL A 225 11.00 7.16 -7.68
N ALA A 226 11.81 8.16 -7.29
CA ALA A 226 12.34 9.14 -8.23
C ALA A 226 13.19 8.52 -9.34
N LYS A 227 14.01 7.51 -9.01
CA LYS A 227 14.80 6.76 -10.01
C LYS A 227 13.90 5.95 -10.94
N GLY A 228 12.89 5.27 -10.41
CA GLY A 228 11.92 4.53 -11.21
C GLY A 228 11.23 5.42 -12.22
N HIS A 229 10.75 6.59 -11.80
CA HIS A 229 10.12 7.57 -12.71
C HIS A 229 11.10 8.12 -13.77
N ALA A 230 12.33 8.45 -13.37
CA ALA A 230 13.34 8.98 -14.30
C ALA A 230 13.74 7.96 -15.37
N ASN A 231 13.87 6.70 -15.00
CA ASN A 231 14.29 5.61 -15.90
C ASN A 231 13.10 4.96 -16.63
N LYS A 232 11.87 5.36 -16.35
CA LYS A 232 10.64 4.64 -16.77
C LYS A 232 10.63 3.17 -16.35
N GLU A 233 11.37 2.85 -15.30
CA GLU A 233 11.38 1.53 -14.68
C GLU A 233 10.11 1.37 -13.86
N LYS A 234 9.34 0.32 -14.14
CA LYS A 234 8.13 -0.03 -13.37
C LYS A 234 8.45 -0.79 -12.08
N ASP A 235 9.74 -1.05 -11.83
CA ASP A 235 10.20 -1.97 -10.80
C ASP A 235 11.24 -1.29 -9.90
N VAL A 236 10.78 -0.75 -8.79
CA VAL A 236 11.67 -0.20 -7.77
C VAL A 236 11.78 -1.20 -6.63
N ARG A 237 12.97 -1.82 -6.47
CA ARG A 237 13.23 -2.83 -5.45
C ARG A 237 14.16 -2.29 -4.37
N ILE A 238 13.81 -2.56 -3.12
CA ILE A 238 14.60 -2.24 -1.94
C ILE A 238 14.81 -3.53 -1.15
N THR A 239 16.05 -4.00 -1.07
CA THR A 239 16.41 -5.16 -0.24
C THR A 239 16.46 -4.76 1.23
N PHE A 240 16.01 -5.63 2.11
CA PHE A 240 16.02 -5.45 3.57
C PHE A 240 17.41 -5.60 4.17
#